data_80d8d2161e836fc08fd507b1a88cdf5a
#
_entry.id   80d8d2161e836fc08fd507b1a88cdf5a
#
_cell.length_a   1.000
_cell.length_b   1.000
_cell.length_c   1.000
_cell.angle_alpha   90.00
_cell.angle_beta   90.00
_cell.angle_gamma   90.00
#
_symmetry.space_group_name_H-M   'P 1'
#
loop_
_entity.id
_entity.type
_entity.pdbx_description
1 polymer ?
#
loop_
_entity_poly.entity_id
_entity_poly.type
_entity_poly.pdbx_seq_one_letter_code
_entity_poly.pdbx_strand_id
1 'polypeptide(L)'
;MNMMLNEAYYTYWKNDELIFTEDCYNTIAQLASYPTSVQAAIEYRDQVYRDDENSLEWEKCYNQIYVFNAIANGVMQADGDEAEKKFLLAEARVSRAYMHFLLAQWYAMPYNETTASTEWAIPIVTEANTQVSKYKRATVEELYTWIITEMEEACPLLKEREEHRMRCYKATGYALLGKVYFQMGKYEKALEPLRISYRLLQGDPNVYLTDYKNKQASFGYTEMGMMEIMSFIPFVYSDNETLYCKFNPTMRNYYLPYYNMAPIDYLKPEIYVLFSEKDLRRNLISTKNTLGESLPYPYCGALGAHTNLGCALPEVYLMLAECEARAGSESEAKRILKAVSYTHLRAH
;
A
#
# COMPACT_ATOMS: atom_id res chain seq x y z
N MET A 1 -2.13 -22.31 5.11
CA MET A 1 -2.75 -21.53 4.03
C MET A 1 -3.84 -20.59 4.52
N ASN A 2 -4.93 -21.04 5.16
CA ASN A 2 -6.00 -20.17 5.67
C ASN A 2 -5.51 -19.12 6.70
N MET A 3 -4.50 -19.44 7.54
CA MET A 3 -3.91 -18.46 8.45
C MET A 3 -3.19 -17.34 7.71
N MET A 4 -2.40 -17.64 6.66
CA MET A 4 -1.76 -16.59 5.83
C MET A 4 -2.78 -15.65 5.22
N LEU A 5 -3.88 -16.19 4.71
CA LEU A 5 -4.95 -15.40 4.12
C LEU A 5 -5.69 -14.56 5.17
N ASN A 6 -6.07 -15.15 6.29
CA ASN A 6 -6.84 -14.48 7.33
C ASN A 6 -6.05 -13.38 8.02
N GLU A 7 -4.80 -13.63 8.39
CA GLU A 7 -3.97 -12.61 9.07
C GLU A 7 -3.47 -11.52 8.10
N ALA A 8 -3.26 -11.86 6.83
CA ALA A 8 -2.97 -10.87 5.80
C ALA A 8 -4.13 -9.91 5.55
N TYR A 9 -5.37 -10.33 5.87
CA TYR A 9 -6.59 -9.56 5.63
C TYR A 9 -6.76 -8.38 6.58
N TYR A 10 -6.27 -8.48 7.82
CA TYR A 10 -6.57 -7.52 8.87
C TYR A 10 -5.33 -6.77 9.37
N THR A 11 -4.63 -6.08 8.47
CA THR A 11 -3.71 -5.04 8.93
C THR A 11 -4.56 -3.81 9.26
N TYR A 12 -4.89 -3.63 10.52
CA TYR A 12 -5.55 -2.42 10.98
C TYR A 12 -4.55 -1.26 10.99
N TRP A 13 -4.27 -0.69 9.84
CA TRP A 13 -3.72 0.64 9.81
C TRP A 13 -4.85 1.61 10.13
N LYS A 14 -4.67 2.39 11.15
CA LYS A 14 -5.70 3.30 11.61
C LYS A 14 -5.76 4.55 10.77
N ASN A 15 -5.05 4.67 9.66
CA ASN A 15 -4.95 5.94 9.00
C ASN A 15 -4.94 5.89 7.50
N ASP A 16 -5.78 6.71 7.02
CA ASP A 16 -5.64 7.41 5.78
C ASP A 16 -4.36 8.24 5.86
N GLU A 17 -3.28 7.78 5.24
CA GLU A 17 -2.00 8.52 5.16
C GLU A 17 -2.21 9.96 4.69
N LEU A 18 -3.30 10.19 3.94
CA LEU A 18 -3.74 11.50 3.48
C LEU A 18 -4.08 12.47 4.61
N ILE A 19 -4.51 12.00 5.78
CA ILE A 19 -4.80 12.88 6.93
C ILE A 19 -3.56 13.67 7.36
N PHE A 20 -2.37 13.11 7.15
CA PHE A 20 -1.09 13.73 7.51
C PHE A 20 -0.50 14.56 6.39
N THR A 21 -1.19 14.67 5.23
CA THR A 21 -0.71 15.49 4.12
C THR A 21 -1.31 16.89 4.18
N GLU A 22 -0.64 17.84 3.54
CA GLU A 22 -1.15 19.18 3.38
C GLU A 22 -2.36 19.28 2.44
N ASP A 23 -2.71 18.21 1.76
CA ASP A 23 -3.80 18.16 0.78
C ASP A 23 -5.18 18.00 1.44
N CYS A 24 -5.20 17.49 2.66
CA CYS A 24 -6.43 17.27 3.42
C CYS A 24 -6.74 18.39 4.41
N TYR A 25 -8.03 18.57 4.67
CA TYR A 25 -8.54 19.51 5.65
C TYR A 25 -9.46 18.81 6.65
N ASN A 26 -9.19 19.02 7.93
CA ASN A 26 -10.05 18.55 9.01
C ASN A 26 -10.65 19.73 9.76
N THR A 27 -11.94 19.72 10.00
CA THR A 27 -12.56 20.70 10.88
C THR A 27 -12.13 20.48 12.34
N ILE A 28 -12.20 21.51 13.17
CA ILE A 28 -11.89 21.42 14.60
C ILE A 28 -12.75 20.33 15.28
N ALA A 29 -14.03 20.22 14.91
CA ALA A 29 -14.92 19.20 15.45
C ALA A 29 -14.51 17.78 15.05
N GLN A 30 -14.05 17.59 13.82
CA GLN A 30 -13.53 16.30 13.34
C GLN A 30 -12.23 15.96 14.06
N LEU A 31 -11.29 16.89 14.12
CA LEU A 31 -10.02 16.70 14.81
C LEU A 31 -10.23 16.28 16.27
N ALA A 32 -11.15 16.93 16.97
CA ALA A 32 -11.50 16.58 18.36
C ALA A 32 -12.12 15.17 18.50
N SER A 33 -12.66 14.59 17.44
CA SER A 33 -13.24 13.24 17.45
C SER A 33 -12.20 12.12 17.25
N TYR A 34 -10.99 12.45 16.79
CA TYR A 34 -9.94 11.47 16.59
C TYR A 34 -9.31 10.98 17.91
N PRO A 35 -8.72 9.79 17.95
CA PRO A 35 -7.84 9.37 19.03
C PRO A 35 -6.71 10.36 19.26
N THR A 36 -6.24 10.46 20.50
CA THR A 36 -5.19 11.42 20.89
C THR A 36 -3.91 11.27 20.06
N SER A 37 -3.53 10.03 19.74
CA SER A 37 -2.36 9.75 18.88
C SER A 37 -2.54 10.28 17.45
N VAL A 38 -3.74 10.17 16.89
CA VAL A 38 -4.04 10.73 15.55
C VAL A 38 -4.00 12.25 15.58
N GLN A 39 -4.59 12.88 16.61
CA GLN A 39 -4.50 14.33 16.79
C GLN A 39 -3.04 14.79 16.90
N ALA A 40 -2.24 14.09 17.71
CA ALA A 40 -0.84 14.41 17.92
C ALA A 40 -0.03 14.30 16.60
N ALA A 41 -0.32 13.29 15.78
CA ALA A 41 0.33 13.12 14.49
C ALA A 41 -0.07 14.22 13.48
N ILE A 42 -1.36 14.58 13.39
CA ILE A 42 -1.86 15.68 12.54
C ILE A 42 -1.23 17.02 12.94
N GLU A 43 -1.04 17.24 14.24
CA GLU A 43 -0.44 18.45 14.79
C GLU A 43 1.09 18.44 14.82
N TYR A 44 1.73 17.37 14.32
CA TYR A 44 3.19 17.17 14.33
C TYR A 44 3.82 17.33 15.72
N ARG A 45 3.14 16.78 16.75
CA ARG A 45 3.66 16.80 18.13
C ARG A 45 4.86 15.86 18.26
N ASP A 46 5.84 16.23 19.10
CA ASP A 46 7.03 15.40 19.34
C ASP A 46 6.69 14.00 19.88
N GLN A 47 5.64 13.88 20.70
CA GLN A 47 5.14 12.62 21.20
C GLN A 47 3.77 12.32 20.59
N VAL A 48 3.73 11.30 19.72
CA VAL A 48 2.50 10.85 19.06
C VAL A 48 1.69 9.91 19.96
N TYR A 49 2.33 8.92 20.57
CA TYR A 49 1.70 7.97 21.49
C TYR A 49 1.97 8.36 22.93
N ARG A 50 0.97 8.19 23.78
CA ARG A 50 1.15 8.30 25.23
C ARG A 50 1.90 7.07 25.75
N ASP A 51 2.50 7.18 26.95
CA ASP A 51 3.27 6.08 27.55
C ASP A 51 2.41 4.84 27.85
N ASP A 52 1.09 5.02 28.02
CA ASP A 52 0.10 3.96 28.27
C ASP A 52 -0.64 3.52 26.99
N GLU A 53 -0.30 4.05 25.83
CA GLU A 53 -0.95 3.77 24.57
C GLU A 53 -0.09 2.81 23.71
N ASN A 54 -0.72 1.72 23.25
CA ASN A 54 -0.06 0.79 22.31
C ASN A 54 -0.38 1.20 20.87
N SER A 55 0.64 1.18 20.03
CA SER A 55 0.46 1.33 18.59
C SER A 55 -0.21 0.10 18.00
N LEU A 56 -1.39 0.28 17.44
CA LEU A 56 -2.13 -0.80 16.79
C LEU A 56 -1.40 -1.33 15.55
N GLU A 57 -0.77 -0.44 14.79
CA GLU A 57 0.00 -0.75 13.58
C GLU A 57 1.20 -1.65 13.92
N TRP A 58 1.92 -1.30 14.98
CA TRP A 58 3.02 -2.10 15.49
C TRP A 58 2.58 -3.51 15.87
N GLU A 59 1.52 -3.60 16.69
CA GLU A 59 0.97 -4.88 17.13
C GLU A 59 0.54 -5.75 15.95
N LYS A 60 -0.23 -5.19 15.02
CA LYS A 60 -0.79 -5.93 13.88
C LYS A 60 0.28 -6.40 12.90
N CYS A 61 1.26 -5.56 12.62
CA CYS A 61 2.38 -5.97 11.76
C CYS A 61 3.21 -7.09 12.38
N TYR A 62 3.55 -6.99 13.67
CA TYR A 62 4.29 -8.07 14.34
C TYR A 62 3.47 -9.34 14.50
N ASN A 63 2.14 -9.27 14.65
CA ASN A 63 1.28 -10.45 14.61
C ASN A 63 1.35 -11.15 13.23
N GLN A 64 1.36 -10.39 12.14
CA GLN A 64 1.55 -10.97 10.80
C GLN A 64 2.95 -11.54 10.62
N ILE A 65 3.98 -10.84 11.09
CA ILE A 65 5.37 -11.35 11.09
C ILE A 65 5.45 -12.66 11.86
N TYR A 66 4.77 -12.78 13.00
CA TYR A 66 4.70 -14.03 13.76
C TYR A 66 4.10 -15.17 12.94
N VAL A 67 2.99 -14.94 12.23
CA VAL A 67 2.37 -15.96 11.36
C VAL A 67 3.32 -16.39 10.24
N PHE A 68 3.96 -15.43 9.57
CA PHE A 68 4.95 -15.75 8.52
C PHE A 68 6.17 -16.47 9.06
N ASN A 69 6.62 -16.13 10.27
CA ASN A 69 7.68 -16.88 10.95
C ASN A 69 7.25 -18.31 11.26
N ALA A 70 6.03 -18.53 11.76
CA ALA A 70 5.53 -19.88 12.05
C ALA A 70 5.53 -20.75 10.78
N ILE A 71 5.17 -20.19 9.64
CA ILE A 71 5.22 -20.89 8.36
C ILE A 71 6.68 -21.11 7.94
N ALA A 72 7.51 -20.06 7.91
CA ALA A 72 8.89 -20.16 7.45
C ALA A 72 9.72 -21.11 8.29
N ASN A 73 9.49 -21.15 9.61
CA ASN A 73 10.24 -22.03 10.53
C ASN A 73 9.75 -23.49 10.50
N GLY A 74 8.48 -23.75 10.11
CA GLY A 74 7.88 -25.08 10.23
C GLY A 74 7.52 -25.77 8.90
N VAL A 75 7.34 -25.04 7.80
CA VAL A 75 6.75 -25.59 6.57
C VAL A 75 7.58 -26.72 5.95
N MET A 76 8.91 -26.68 6.03
CA MET A 76 9.76 -27.72 5.46
C MET A 76 9.71 -29.04 6.23
N GLN A 77 9.27 -29.03 7.51
CA GLN A 77 9.08 -30.22 8.34
C GLN A 77 7.65 -30.76 8.26
N ALA A 78 6.73 -30.03 7.62
CA ALA A 78 5.35 -30.47 7.47
C ALA A 78 5.22 -31.58 6.42
N ASP A 79 4.16 -32.40 6.55
CA ASP A 79 3.79 -33.36 5.52
C ASP A 79 3.25 -32.62 4.29
N GLY A 80 3.55 -33.12 3.09
CA GLY A 80 3.02 -32.57 1.85
C GLY A 80 4.02 -32.56 0.70
N ASP A 81 3.60 -31.99 -0.42
CA ASP A 81 4.42 -31.86 -1.62
C ASP A 81 5.62 -30.92 -1.40
N GLU A 82 6.80 -31.36 -1.79
CA GLU A 82 8.05 -30.60 -1.58
C GLU A 82 8.10 -29.28 -2.36
N ALA A 83 7.52 -29.25 -3.55
CA ALA A 83 7.48 -28.03 -4.36
C ALA A 83 6.53 -27.01 -3.72
N GLU A 84 5.36 -27.45 -3.25
CA GLU A 84 4.41 -26.59 -2.54
C GLU A 84 5.00 -26.03 -1.24
N LYS A 85 5.72 -26.86 -0.47
CA LYS A 85 6.42 -26.41 0.76
C LYS A 85 7.44 -25.31 0.45
N LYS A 86 8.23 -25.46 -0.63
CA LYS A 86 9.19 -24.43 -1.07
C LYS A 86 8.51 -23.14 -1.51
N PHE A 87 7.38 -23.24 -2.20
CA PHE A 87 6.60 -22.04 -2.56
C PHE A 87 6.05 -21.32 -1.33
N LEU A 88 5.50 -22.06 -0.38
CA LEU A 88 5.00 -21.50 0.89
C LEU A 88 6.11 -20.86 1.72
N LEU A 89 7.28 -21.47 1.75
CA LEU A 89 8.47 -20.88 2.40
C LEU A 89 8.88 -19.57 1.74
N ALA A 90 8.96 -19.55 0.41
CA ALA A 90 9.34 -18.35 -0.32
C ALA A 90 8.32 -17.21 -0.11
N GLU A 91 7.03 -17.53 -0.18
CA GLU A 91 5.95 -16.56 0.06
C GLU A 91 5.99 -16.01 1.49
N ALA A 92 6.20 -16.85 2.48
CA ALA A 92 6.32 -16.43 3.87
C ALA A 92 7.53 -15.50 4.09
N ARG A 93 8.68 -15.81 3.48
CA ARG A 93 9.89 -14.98 3.55
C ARG A 93 9.68 -13.61 2.94
N VAL A 94 9.17 -13.54 1.70
CA VAL A 94 8.89 -12.25 1.04
C VAL A 94 7.87 -11.43 1.81
N SER A 95 6.77 -12.06 2.24
CA SER A 95 5.71 -11.37 2.98
C SER A 95 6.20 -10.86 4.33
N ARG A 96 7.00 -11.64 5.06
CA ARG A 96 7.64 -11.25 6.32
C ARG A 96 8.59 -10.05 6.13
N ALA A 97 9.44 -10.10 5.11
CA ALA A 97 10.36 -9.01 4.80
C ALA A 97 9.59 -7.73 4.44
N TYR A 98 8.51 -7.86 3.68
CA TYR A 98 7.67 -6.73 3.33
C TYR A 98 6.95 -6.12 4.55
N MET A 99 6.50 -6.92 5.51
CA MET A 99 5.92 -6.39 6.76
C MET A 99 6.95 -5.60 7.58
N HIS A 100 8.21 -6.04 7.61
CA HIS A 100 9.28 -5.26 8.24
C HIS A 100 9.57 -3.96 7.47
N PHE A 101 9.50 -3.99 6.13
CA PHE A 101 9.62 -2.78 5.32
C PHE A 101 8.50 -1.78 5.63
N LEU A 102 7.24 -2.21 5.71
CA LEU A 102 6.12 -1.34 6.09
C LEU A 102 6.31 -0.72 7.47
N LEU A 103 6.71 -1.53 8.46
CA LEU A 103 7.02 -1.00 9.80
C LEU A 103 8.16 0.03 9.77
N ALA A 104 9.18 -0.17 8.94
CA ALA A 104 10.26 0.78 8.79
C ALA A 104 9.79 2.14 8.28
N GLN A 105 8.80 2.16 7.35
CA GLN A 105 8.24 3.42 6.84
C GLN A 105 7.58 4.27 7.94
N TRP A 106 7.13 3.65 9.03
CA TRP A 106 6.44 4.34 10.14
C TRP A 106 7.34 4.62 11.35
N TYR A 107 8.31 3.74 11.62
CA TYR A 107 9.04 3.73 12.89
C TYR A 107 10.55 3.86 12.75
N ALA A 108 11.07 4.05 11.54
CA ALA A 108 12.46 4.30 11.28
C ALA A 108 12.65 5.60 10.49
N MET A 109 13.87 6.12 10.52
CA MET A 109 14.24 7.22 9.62
C MET A 109 14.28 6.71 8.17
N PRO A 110 13.96 7.57 7.18
CA PRO A 110 14.13 7.23 5.78
C PRO A 110 15.56 6.75 5.50
N TYR A 111 15.69 5.75 4.61
CA TYR A 111 17.03 5.25 4.28
C TYR A 111 17.92 6.36 3.71
N ASN A 112 19.08 6.52 4.31
CA ASN A 112 20.13 7.42 3.84
C ASN A 112 21.50 6.74 4.01
N GLU A 113 22.26 6.59 2.93
CA GLU A 113 23.55 5.86 2.93
C GLU A 113 24.55 6.42 3.94
N THR A 114 24.48 7.70 4.28
CA THR A 114 25.44 8.32 5.22
C THR A 114 25.09 8.09 6.68
N THR A 115 23.83 7.85 7.01
CA THR A 115 23.36 7.74 8.39
C THR A 115 22.77 6.37 8.75
N ALA A 116 22.43 5.55 7.76
CA ALA A 116 21.73 4.28 7.94
C ALA A 116 22.43 3.31 8.92
N SER A 117 23.76 3.34 9.00
CA SER A 117 24.54 2.50 9.91
C SER A 117 24.49 2.92 11.38
N THR A 118 24.04 4.14 11.66
CA THR A 118 23.98 4.71 13.01
C THR A 118 22.57 4.98 13.50
N GLU A 119 21.62 5.14 12.59
CA GLU A 119 20.22 5.35 12.93
C GLU A 119 19.51 4.04 13.29
N TRP A 120 18.71 4.11 14.36
CA TRP A 120 17.94 2.95 14.82
C TRP A 120 16.66 2.78 14.01
N ALA A 121 16.44 1.54 13.60
CA ALA A 121 15.19 1.09 13.00
C ALA A 121 14.39 0.23 14.01
N ILE A 122 13.68 -0.74 13.51
CA ILE A 122 12.84 -1.68 14.25
C ILE A 122 13.60 -2.99 14.53
N PRO A 123 13.14 -3.85 15.47
CA PRO A 123 13.66 -5.19 15.62
C PRO A 123 13.40 -6.06 14.39
N ILE A 124 14.39 -6.85 13.98
CA ILE A 124 14.24 -7.94 13.01
C ILE A 124 13.81 -9.19 13.76
N VAL A 125 12.59 -9.69 13.50
CA VAL A 125 12.02 -10.86 14.17
C VAL A 125 11.85 -11.99 13.16
N THR A 126 12.62 -13.07 13.31
CA THR A 126 12.67 -14.20 12.37
C THR A 126 12.13 -15.50 12.92
N GLU A 127 11.73 -15.52 14.20
CA GLU A 127 11.23 -16.70 14.88
C GLU A 127 9.82 -16.50 15.43
N ALA A 128 8.99 -17.54 15.33
CA ALA A 128 7.68 -17.59 15.95
C ALA A 128 7.80 -18.03 17.43
N ASN A 129 8.36 -17.16 18.27
CA ASN A 129 8.61 -17.45 19.68
C ASN A 129 7.96 -16.41 20.59
N THR A 130 6.92 -16.81 21.32
CA THR A 130 6.20 -15.94 22.26
C THR A 130 6.87 -15.80 23.62
N GLN A 131 7.95 -16.55 23.89
CA GLN A 131 8.69 -16.49 25.17
C GLN A 131 9.73 -15.37 25.18
N VAL A 132 10.10 -14.86 24.01
CA VAL A 132 11.04 -13.74 23.90
C VAL A 132 10.30 -12.44 24.19
N SER A 133 10.69 -11.78 25.28
CA SER A 133 10.07 -10.53 25.74
C SER A 133 10.89 -9.27 25.39
N LYS A 134 12.12 -9.45 24.91
CA LYS A 134 13.02 -8.33 24.58
C LYS A 134 13.72 -8.57 23.25
N TYR A 135 13.58 -7.63 22.36
CA TYR A 135 14.24 -7.61 21.06
C TYR A 135 15.18 -6.40 20.96
N LYS A 136 16.34 -6.61 20.36
CA LYS A 136 17.26 -5.52 20.03
C LYS A 136 16.76 -4.84 18.74
N ARG A 137 16.78 -3.53 18.73
CA ARG A 137 16.57 -2.76 17.48
C ARG A 137 17.75 -2.99 16.55
N ALA A 138 17.47 -3.11 15.28
CA ALA A 138 18.47 -3.07 14.21
C ALA A 138 18.79 -1.61 13.84
N THR A 139 19.90 -1.40 13.17
CA THR A 139 20.10 -0.14 12.43
C THR A 139 19.27 -0.14 11.14
N VAL A 140 19.08 1.02 10.54
CA VAL A 140 18.40 1.15 9.24
C VAL A 140 19.14 0.31 8.17
N GLU A 141 20.49 0.33 8.17
CA GLU A 141 21.31 -0.45 7.24
C GLU A 141 21.13 -1.96 7.44
N GLU A 142 21.19 -2.44 8.69
CA GLU A 142 21.00 -3.86 9.03
C GLU A 142 19.60 -4.32 8.57
N LEU A 143 18.56 -3.54 8.85
CA LEU A 143 17.20 -3.88 8.50
C LEU A 143 16.99 -3.97 6.98
N TYR A 144 17.39 -2.94 6.22
CA TYR A 144 17.21 -2.94 4.77
C TYR A 144 18.06 -4.00 4.07
N THR A 145 19.29 -4.24 4.58
CA THR A 145 20.12 -5.33 4.07
C THR A 145 19.45 -6.69 4.28
N TRP A 146 18.88 -6.93 5.45
CA TRP A 146 18.15 -8.16 5.74
C TRP A 146 16.91 -8.29 4.86
N ILE A 147 16.08 -7.23 4.70
CA ILE A 147 14.89 -7.23 3.85
C ILE A 147 15.26 -7.61 2.41
N ILE A 148 16.28 -6.98 1.86
CA ILE A 148 16.73 -7.23 0.48
C ILE A 148 17.20 -8.68 0.32
N THR A 149 18.03 -9.16 1.22
CA THR A 149 18.56 -10.53 1.19
C THR A 149 17.42 -11.57 1.22
N GLU A 150 16.44 -11.39 2.12
CA GLU A 150 15.26 -12.26 2.19
C GLU A 150 14.47 -12.28 0.87
N MET A 151 14.27 -11.11 0.28
CA MET A 151 13.50 -11.00 -0.97
C MET A 151 14.28 -11.52 -2.18
N GLU A 152 15.57 -11.20 -2.31
CA GLU A 152 16.40 -11.66 -3.44
C GLU A 152 16.51 -13.18 -3.50
N GLU A 153 16.64 -13.83 -2.34
CA GLU A 153 16.71 -15.29 -2.27
C GLU A 153 15.35 -15.97 -2.48
N ALA A 154 14.25 -15.34 -2.03
CA ALA A 154 12.95 -15.97 -2.06
C ALA A 154 12.15 -15.67 -3.36
N CYS A 155 12.28 -14.49 -3.98
CA CYS A 155 11.52 -14.13 -5.17
C CYS A 155 11.64 -15.12 -6.33
N PRO A 156 12.84 -15.68 -6.66
CA PRO A 156 12.97 -16.68 -7.73
C PRO A 156 12.19 -17.97 -7.47
N LEU A 157 11.91 -18.29 -6.19
CA LEU A 157 11.27 -19.52 -5.73
C LEU A 157 9.74 -19.39 -5.62
N LEU A 158 9.18 -18.21 -5.83
CA LEU A 158 7.74 -17.99 -5.80
C LEU A 158 7.05 -18.67 -7.00
N LYS A 159 5.76 -19.03 -6.82
CA LYS A 159 4.92 -19.49 -7.93
C LYS A 159 4.87 -18.47 -9.05
N GLU A 160 4.82 -18.93 -10.28
CA GLU A 160 4.71 -18.05 -11.45
C GLU A 160 3.41 -17.23 -11.43
N ARG A 161 2.32 -17.82 -10.96
CA ARG A 161 0.99 -17.19 -10.86
C ARG A 161 0.26 -17.63 -9.60
N GLU A 162 -0.60 -16.74 -9.12
CA GLU A 162 -1.54 -17.00 -8.05
C GLU A 162 -2.82 -16.22 -8.33
N GLU A 163 -3.97 -16.82 -8.13
CA GLU A 163 -5.27 -16.19 -8.42
C GLU A 163 -5.70 -15.22 -7.32
N HIS A 164 -5.29 -15.50 -6.10
CA HIS A 164 -5.74 -14.74 -4.95
C HIS A 164 -4.85 -13.53 -4.66
N ARG A 165 -5.42 -12.33 -4.73
CA ARG A 165 -4.71 -11.04 -4.57
C ARG A 165 -4.00 -10.84 -3.23
N MET A 166 -4.32 -11.64 -2.21
CA MET A 166 -3.63 -11.62 -0.92
C MET A 166 -2.39 -12.53 -0.88
N ARG A 167 -2.16 -13.33 -1.92
CA ARG A 167 -1.02 -14.23 -2.05
C ARG A 167 0.10 -13.58 -2.86
N CYS A 168 1.33 -13.76 -2.39
CA CYS A 168 2.50 -13.25 -3.08
C CYS A 168 2.99 -14.27 -4.12
N TYR A 169 3.01 -13.90 -5.38
CA TYR A 169 3.56 -14.71 -6.47
C TYR A 169 4.75 -13.97 -7.13
N LYS A 170 5.41 -14.61 -8.10
CA LYS A 170 6.71 -14.15 -8.61
C LYS A 170 6.70 -12.70 -9.10
N ALA A 171 5.72 -12.31 -9.90
CA ALA A 171 5.62 -10.93 -10.38
C ALA A 171 5.46 -9.94 -9.22
N THR A 172 4.65 -10.30 -8.22
CA THR A 172 4.45 -9.49 -7.03
C THR A 172 5.72 -9.39 -6.19
N GLY A 173 6.40 -10.51 -5.93
CA GLY A 173 7.65 -10.52 -5.17
C GLY A 173 8.70 -9.58 -5.76
N TYR A 174 8.88 -9.64 -7.08
CA TYR A 174 9.80 -8.73 -7.78
C TYR A 174 9.32 -7.28 -7.79
N ALA A 175 8.01 -7.02 -7.84
CA ALA A 175 7.48 -5.67 -7.69
C ALA A 175 7.81 -5.08 -6.31
N LEU A 176 7.62 -5.88 -5.25
CA LEU A 176 7.93 -5.47 -3.87
C LEU A 176 9.43 -5.25 -3.65
N LEU A 177 10.28 -6.12 -4.18
CA LEU A 177 11.74 -5.94 -4.14
C LEU A 177 12.16 -4.65 -4.86
N GLY A 178 11.60 -4.41 -6.04
CA GLY A 178 11.80 -3.17 -6.79
C GLY A 178 11.36 -1.94 -6.01
N LYS A 179 10.21 -2.01 -5.32
CA LYS A 179 9.68 -0.95 -4.45
C LYS A 179 10.62 -0.65 -3.29
N VAL A 180 11.17 -1.67 -2.64
CA VAL A 180 12.16 -1.49 -1.57
C VAL A 180 13.39 -0.74 -2.07
N TYR A 181 14.00 -1.18 -3.16
CA TYR A 181 15.14 -0.49 -3.76
C TYR A 181 14.80 0.95 -4.20
N PHE A 182 13.61 1.13 -4.78
CA PHE A 182 13.13 2.44 -5.21
C PHE A 182 13.04 3.43 -4.04
N GLN A 183 12.44 3.00 -2.92
CA GLN A 183 12.32 3.82 -1.70
C GLN A 183 13.67 4.14 -1.04
N MET A 184 14.66 3.28 -1.22
CA MET A 184 16.04 3.57 -0.81
C MET A 184 16.76 4.57 -1.74
N GLY A 185 16.14 5.00 -2.83
CA GLY A 185 16.78 5.82 -3.86
C GLY A 185 17.77 5.03 -4.75
N LYS A 186 17.81 3.68 -4.63
CA LYS A 186 18.71 2.81 -5.40
C LYS A 186 18.07 2.42 -6.74
N TYR A 187 17.79 3.41 -7.57
CA TYR A 187 17.02 3.26 -8.81
C TYR A 187 17.65 2.28 -9.80
N GLU A 188 18.97 2.24 -9.90
CA GLU A 188 19.68 1.27 -10.76
C GLU A 188 19.42 -0.18 -10.30
N LYS A 189 19.39 -0.42 -8.99
CA LYS A 189 19.08 -1.74 -8.42
C LYS A 189 17.61 -2.08 -8.50
N ALA A 190 16.71 -1.10 -8.44
CA ALA A 190 15.28 -1.29 -8.61
C ALA A 190 14.90 -1.71 -10.03
N LEU A 191 15.69 -1.34 -11.02
CA LEU A 191 15.36 -1.47 -12.45
C LEU A 191 15.11 -2.93 -12.86
N GLU A 192 16.03 -3.85 -12.54
CA GLU A 192 15.89 -5.24 -12.97
C GLU A 192 14.72 -5.98 -12.30
N PRO A 193 14.51 -5.90 -10.98
CA PRO A 193 13.30 -6.46 -10.35
C PRO A 193 12.02 -5.90 -10.96
N LEU A 194 11.93 -4.60 -11.20
CA LEU A 194 10.74 -3.98 -11.79
C LEU A 194 10.54 -4.45 -13.25
N ARG A 195 11.60 -4.61 -14.05
CA ARG A 195 11.53 -5.18 -15.41
C ARG A 195 11.05 -6.62 -15.41
N ILE A 196 11.51 -7.44 -14.45
CA ILE A 196 11.06 -8.83 -14.30
C ILE A 196 9.56 -8.85 -13.98
N SER A 197 9.14 -8.08 -12.97
CA SER A 197 7.72 -7.97 -12.61
C SER A 197 6.88 -7.54 -13.80
N TYR A 198 7.26 -6.44 -14.45
CA TYR A 198 6.56 -5.92 -15.62
C TYR A 198 6.39 -6.96 -16.73
N ARG A 199 7.46 -7.70 -17.07
CA ARG A 199 7.41 -8.76 -18.09
C ARG A 199 6.45 -9.89 -17.73
N LEU A 200 6.47 -10.33 -16.47
CA LEU A 200 5.59 -11.39 -15.97
C LEU A 200 4.11 -10.97 -16.00
N LEU A 201 3.84 -9.69 -15.79
CA LEU A 201 2.48 -9.13 -15.76
C LEU A 201 1.89 -8.93 -17.16
N GLN A 202 2.70 -8.74 -18.21
CA GLN A 202 2.23 -8.49 -19.58
C GLN A 202 1.35 -9.61 -20.16
N GLY A 203 1.44 -10.81 -19.65
CA GLY A 203 0.64 -11.96 -20.11
C GLY A 203 -0.43 -12.43 -19.12
N ASP A 204 -0.69 -11.69 -18.05
CA ASP A 204 -1.68 -12.08 -17.06
C ASP A 204 -3.07 -11.55 -17.45
N PRO A 205 -4.05 -12.43 -17.78
CA PRO A 205 -5.38 -11.99 -18.19
C PRO A 205 -6.19 -11.36 -17.05
N ASN A 206 -5.77 -11.58 -15.80
CA ASN A 206 -6.45 -11.07 -14.60
C ASN A 206 -5.86 -9.75 -14.11
N VAL A 207 -4.73 -9.31 -14.68
CA VAL A 207 -4.01 -8.09 -14.25
C VAL A 207 -3.87 -7.16 -15.43
N TYR A 208 -4.59 -6.04 -15.40
CA TYR A 208 -4.55 -5.05 -16.47
C TYR A 208 -4.91 -3.66 -15.93
N LEU A 209 -4.45 -2.63 -16.62
CA LEU A 209 -4.82 -1.25 -16.34
C LEU A 209 -6.27 -0.99 -16.71
N THR A 210 -7.05 -0.53 -15.76
CA THR A 210 -8.47 -0.20 -15.95
C THR A 210 -8.60 1.04 -16.83
N ASP A 211 -9.38 0.96 -17.89
CA ASP A 211 -9.75 2.14 -18.68
C ASP A 211 -10.81 2.96 -17.94
N TYR A 212 -10.37 3.82 -17.06
CA TYR A 212 -11.25 4.67 -16.25
C TYR A 212 -12.07 5.65 -17.08
N LYS A 213 -11.59 6.06 -18.26
CA LYS A 213 -12.35 6.92 -19.16
C LYS A 213 -13.61 6.21 -19.67
N ASN A 214 -13.45 4.99 -20.20
CA ASN A 214 -14.59 4.20 -20.67
C ASN A 214 -15.49 3.77 -19.51
N LYS A 215 -14.92 3.43 -18.38
CA LYS A 215 -15.67 3.11 -17.18
C LYS A 215 -16.51 4.30 -16.71
N GLN A 216 -15.95 5.51 -16.69
CA GLN A 216 -16.67 6.71 -16.31
C GLN A 216 -17.78 7.07 -17.31
N ALA A 217 -17.61 6.78 -18.60
CA ALA A 217 -18.66 6.98 -19.59
C ALA A 217 -19.95 6.22 -19.22
N SER A 218 -19.84 5.07 -18.58
CA SER A 218 -21.00 4.30 -18.11
C SER A 218 -21.73 4.96 -16.94
N PHE A 219 -21.11 5.88 -16.23
CA PHE A 219 -21.70 6.70 -15.16
C PHE A 219 -22.13 8.10 -15.60
N GLY A 220 -21.91 8.47 -16.87
CA GLY A 220 -22.46 9.67 -17.47
C GLY A 220 -21.57 10.93 -17.44
N TYR A 221 -20.29 10.85 -17.17
CA TYR A 221 -19.33 11.98 -17.13
C TYR A 221 -19.76 13.16 -16.25
N THR A 222 -20.51 12.91 -15.20
CA THR A 222 -20.95 13.93 -14.24
C THR A 222 -20.27 13.73 -12.89
N GLU A 223 -20.37 14.73 -12.01
CA GLU A 223 -19.99 14.56 -10.61
C GLU A 223 -20.74 13.35 -10.03
N MET A 224 -19.98 12.41 -9.50
CA MET A 224 -20.53 11.22 -8.87
C MET A 224 -20.87 11.50 -7.40
N GLY A 225 -22.05 11.06 -6.99
CA GLY A 225 -22.38 10.99 -5.58
C GLY A 225 -21.50 9.92 -4.88
N MET A 226 -21.43 9.97 -3.56
CA MET A 226 -20.58 9.07 -2.76
C MET A 226 -20.86 7.58 -3.04
N MET A 227 -22.14 7.19 -3.18
CA MET A 227 -22.50 5.79 -3.49
C MET A 227 -22.06 5.36 -4.89
N GLU A 228 -22.09 6.27 -5.86
CA GLU A 228 -21.61 6.02 -7.21
C GLU A 228 -20.11 5.86 -7.25
N ILE A 229 -19.36 6.72 -6.52
CA ILE A 229 -17.91 6.60 -6.36
C ILE A 229 -17.55 5.25 -5.75
N MET A 230 -18.25 4.81 -4.72
CA MET A 230 -18.03 3.50 -4.09
C MET A 230 -18.29 2.33 -5.04
N SER A 231 -19.25 2.48 -5.96
CA SER A 231 -19.53 1.47 -7.00
C SER A 231 -18.53 1.55 -8.17
N PHE A 232 -17.99 2.72 -8.42
CA PHE A 232 -17.03 2.95 -9.49
C PHE A 232 -15.65 2.37 -9.17
N ILE A 233 -15.18 2.51 -7.93
CA ILE A 233 -13.88 2.00 -7.49
C ILE A 233 -14.07 0.60 -6.88
N PRO A 234 -13.47 -0.43 -7.48
CA PRO A 234 -13.61 -1.80 -6.97
C PRO A 234 -12.89 -1.95 -5.63
N PHE A 235 -13.32 -2.90 -4.82
CA PHE A 235 -12.57 -3.28 -3.63
C PHE A 235 -11.18 -3.81 -4.00
N VAL A 236 -10.18 -3.46 -3.20
CA VAL A 236 -8.76 -3.81 -3.44
C VAL A 236 -8.55 -5.28 -3.77
N TYR A 237 -9.27 -6.18 -3.10
CA TYR A 237 -9.17 -7.64 -3.34
C TYR A 237 -9.85 -8.10 -4.64
N SER A 238 -10.69 -7.29 -5.27
CA SER A 238 -11.36 -7.60 -6.54
C SER A 238 -10.89 -6.72 -7.70
N ASP A 239 -9.98 -5.79 -7.43
CA ASP A 239 -9.45 -4.87 -8.42
C ASP A 239 -8.39 -5.55 -9.30
N ASN A 240 -8.55 -5.42 -10.63
CA ASN A 240 -7.60 -5.99 -11.60
C ASN A 240 -6.22 -5.33 -11.57
N GLU A 241 -6.10 -4.16 -10.97
CA GLU A 241 -4.84 -3.45 -10.80
C GLU A 241 -4.10 -3.85 -9.51
N THR A 242 -4.76 -4.53 -8.59
CA THR A 242 -4.13 -5.00 -7.35
C THR A 242 -3.29 -6.24 -7.61
N LEU A 243 -1.99 -6.16 -7.33
CA LEU A 243 -1.05 -7.27 -7.40
C LEU A 243 -0.91 -7.98 -6.05
N TYR A 244 -0.86 -7.22 -4.98
CA TYR A 244 -0.74 -7.73 -3.63
C TYR A 244 -1.59 -6.89 -2.69
N CYS A 245 -2.60 -7.49 -2.15
CA CYS A 245 -3.52 -6.81 -1.26
C CYS A 245 -2.99 -6.87 0.18
N LYS A 246 -2.62 -5.72 0.72
CA LYS A 246 -2.46 -5.47 2.15
C LYS A 246 -3.44 -4.37 2.50
N PHE A 247 -4.54 -4.77 3.05
CA PHE A 247 -5.74 -3.97 3.18
C PHE A 247 -5.85 -3.37 4.57
N ASN A 248 -6.24 -2.10 4.61
CA ASN A 248 -6.64 -1.45 5.84
C ASN A 248 -8.17 -1.49 5.95
N PRO A 249 -8.74 -2.28 6.84
CA PRO A 249 -10.18 -2.36 6.99
C PRO A 249 -10.74 -1.20 7.81
N THR A 250 -10.32 0.03 7.60
CA THR A 250 -11.03 1.19 8.16
C THR A 250 -12.41 1.33 7.49
N MET A 251 -13.16 0.23 7.48
CA MET A 251 -14.60 0.24 7.22
C MET A 251 -15.33 1.28 8.08
N ARG A 252 -14.68 1.78 9.12
CA ARG A 252 -15.22 2.79 10.02
C ARG A 252 -15.56 4.09 9.27
N ASN A 253 -14.77 4.44 8.26
CA ASN A 253 -15.00 5.64 7.48
C ASN A 253 -16.12 5.46 6.43
N TYR A 254 -16.44 4.22 6.04
CA TYR A 254 -17.54 3.91 5.13
C TYR A 254 -18.93 4.14 5.71
N TYR A 255 -19.11 3.82 6.98
CA TYR A 255 -20.42 3.92 7.63
C TYR A 255 -20.70 5.31 8.18
N LEU A 256 -19.68 6.14 8.39
CA LEU A 256 -19.85 7.47 8.96
C LEU A 256 -20.70 8.40 8.07
N PRO A 257 -20.50 8.44 6.73
CA PRO A 257 -21.36 9.25 5.87
C PRO A 257 -22.80 8.73 5.79
N TYR A 258 -23.00 7.41 5.94
CA TYR A 258 -24.32 6.78 5.86
C TYR A 258 -25.24 7.21 7.02
N TYR A 259 -24.65 7.55 8.18
CA TYR A 259 -25.39 7.98 9.38
C TYR A 259 -25.35 9.51 9.59
N ASN A 260 -25.20 10.30 8.53
CA ASN A 260 -25.07 11.77 8.65
C ASN A 260 -23.81 12.23 9.42
N MET A 261 -22.82 11.39 9.54
CA MET A 261 -21.53 11.81 10.07
C MET A 261 -20.72 12.48 8.96
N ALA A 262 -20.08 13.59 9.27
CA ALA A 262 -19.23 14.28 8.31
C ALA A 262 -18.11 13.37 7.82
N PRO A 263 -17.75 13.41 6.52
CA PRO A 263 -16.56 12.75 6.03
C PRO A 263 -15.34 13.17 6.85
N ILE A 264 -14.43 12.23 7.03
CA ILE A 264 -13.27 12.47 7.89
C ILE A 264 -12.22 13.31 7.16
N ASP A 265 -12.11 13.14 5.83
CA ASP A 265 -11.05 13.75 5.04
C ASP A 265 -11.64 14.61 3.92
N TYR A 266 -11.67 15.90 4.18
CA TYR A 266 -11.98 16.87 3.14
C TYR A 266 -10.73 17.20 2.34
N LEU A 267 -10.90 17.34 1.04
CA LEU A 267 -9.87 17.89 0.17
C LEU A 267 -9.84 19.42 0.35
N LYS A 268 -8.65 20.00 0.48
CA LYS A 268 -8.53 21.46 0.52
C LYS A 268 -9.10 22.09 -0.77
N PRO A 269 -9.84 23.19 -0.67
CA PRO A 269 -10.40 23.88 -1.86
C PRO A 269 -9.32 24.25 -2.88
N GLU A 270 -8.12 24.60 -2.42
CA GLU A 270 -6.98 24.96 -3.27
C GLU A 270 -6.52 23.79 -4.12
N ILE A 271 -6.63 22.57 -3.61
CA ILE A 271 -6.29 21.35 -4.34
C ILE A 271 -7.43 21.00 -5.32
N TYR A 272 -8.68 21.13 -4.89
CA TYR A 272 -9.83 20.85 -5.73
C TYR A 272 -9.85 21.70 -7.02
N VAL A 273 -9.50 22.97 -6.93
CA VAL A 273 -9.48 23.86 -8.10
C VAL A 273 -8.37 23.56 -9.10
N LEU A 274 -7.36 22.76 -8.74
CA LEU A 274 -6.33 22.28 -9.66
C LEU A 274 -6.89 21.28 -10.68
N PHE A 275 -7.98 20.60 -10.35
CA PHE A 275 -8.69 19.75 -11.31
C PHE A 275 -9.55 20.62 -12.21
N SER A 276 -9.18 20.75 -13.48
CA SER A 276 -9.99 21.49 -14.46
C SER A 276 -11.37 20.85 -14.64
N GLU A 277 -12.34 21.60 -15.18
CA GLU A 277 -13.67 21.05 -15.48
C GLU A 277 -13.66 19.91 -16.51
N LYS A 278 -12.59 19.80 -17.29
CA LYS A 278 -12.39 18.72 -18.26
C LYS A 278 -11.63 17.52 -17.65
N ASP A 279 -11.14 17.64 -16.44
CA ASP A 279 -10.44 16.54 -15.76
C ASP A 279 -11.46 15.55 -15.19
N LEU A 280 -11.52 14.36 -15.74
CA LEU A 280 -12.47 13.32 -15.31
C LEU A 280 -12.30 12.91 -13.86
N ARG A 281 -11.10 13.06 -13.28
CA ARG A 281 -10.84 12.75 -11.86
C ARG A 281 -11.65 13.67 -10.94
N ARG A 282 -11.98 14.88 -11.38
CA ARG A 282 -12.84 15.80 -10.63
C ARG A 282 -14.21 15.19 -10.32
N ASN A 283 -14.73 14.31 -11.19
CA ASN A 283 -16.01 13.66 -10.99
C ASN A 283 -15.99 12.60 -9.88
N LEU A 284 -14.78 12.18 -9.44
CA LEU A 284 -14.59 11.28 -8.30
C LEU A 284 -14.52 12.03 -6.96
N ILE A 285 -14.62 13.35 -6.98
CA ILE A 285 -14.59 14.22 -5.82
C ILE A 285 -16.01 14.74 -5.60
N SER A 286 -16.68 14.24 -4.56
CA SER A 286 -18.05 14.66 -4.29
C SER A 286 -18.10 15.94 -3.46
N THR A 287 -19.00 16.84 -3.82
CA THR A 287 -19.37 18.02 -3.04
C THR A 287 -20.65 17.80 -2.23
N LYS A 288 -21.18 16.57 -2.26
CA LYS A 288 -22.41 16.16 -1.58
C LYS A 288 -22.21 14.93 -0.73
N ASN A 289 -22.95 14.84 0.38
CA ASN A 289 -23.02 13.63 1.20
C ASN A 289 -23.93 12.55 0.54
N THR A 290 -24.09 11.42 1.21
CA THR A 290 -24.94 10.31 0.73
C THR A 290 -26.44 10.65 0.62
N LEU A 291 -26.88 11.72 1.27
CA LEU A 291 -28.26 12.21 1.21
C LEU A 291 -28.45 13.29 0.13
N GLY A 292 -27.39 13.65 -0.62
CA GLY A 292 -27.43 14.69 -1.62
C GLY A 292 -27.31 16.12 -1.06
N GLU A 293 -27.05 16.28 0.23
CA GLU A 293 -26.83 17.58 0.86
C GLU A 293 -25.42 18.09 0.60
N SER A 294 -25.27 19.40 0.42
CA SER A 294 -23.99 20.03 0.16
C SER A 294 -23.03 19.86 1.33
N LEU A 295 -21.82 19.45 1.05
CA LEU A 295 -20.72 19.39 2.00
C LEU A 295 -20.04 20.77 2.14
N PRO A 296 -19.46 21.09 3.30
CA PRO A 296 -18.71 22.33 3.48
C PRO A 296 -17.45 22.41 2.65
N TYR A 297 -16.86 21.24 2.31
CA TYR A 297 -15.65 21.07 1.49
C TYR A 297 -15.79 19.85 0.59
N PRO A 298 -15.05 19.80 -0.55
CA PRO A 298 -15.02 18.63 -1.41
C PRO A 298 -14.49 17.39 -0.67
N TYR A 299 -15.00 16.22 -1.01
CA TYR A 299 -14.66 14.96 -0.39
C TYR A 299 -14.28 13.92 -1.45
N CYS A 300 -13.12 13.31 -1.28
CA CYS A 300 -12.68 12.19 -2.09
C CYS A 300 -12.90 10.86 -1.34
N GLY A 301 -14.15 10.40 -1.30
CA GLY A 301 -14.55 9.20 -0.55
C GLY A 301 -13.95 7.89 -1.03
N ALA A 302 -13.35 7.92 -2.21
CA ALA A 302 -12.73 6.75 -2.80
C ALA A 302 -11.37 6.40 -2.18
N LEU A 303 -10.66 7.37 -1.62
CA LEU A 303 -9.27 7.18 -1.18
C LEU A 303 -9.16 6.37 0.12
N GLY A 304 -10.02 6.61 1.11
CA GLY A 304 -9.88 5.96 2.41
C GLY A 304 -10.30 4.49 2.47
N ALA A 305 -11.16 4.06 1.56
CA ALA A 305 -11.76 2.73 1.61
C ALA A 305 -10.96 1.64 0.89
N HIS A 306 -10.02 2.04 0.09
CA HIS A 306 -9.31 1.18 -0.85
C HIS A 306 -7.79 1.34 -0.80
N THR A 307 -7.26 1.96 0.25
CA THR A 307 -5.81 2.08 0.42
C THR A 307 -5.16 0.71 0.48
N ASN A 308 -4.38 0.40 -0.54
CA ASN A 308 -3.60 -0.83 -0.62
C ASN A 308 -2.16 -0.55 -0.17
N LEU A 309 -1.81 -1.05 1.01
CA LEU A 309 -0.43 -1.00 1.51
C LEU A 309 0.50 -2.02 0.84
N GLY A 310 -0.05 -2.89 0.00
CA GLY A 310 0.71 -3.85 -0.80
C GLY A 310 1.34 -3.24 -2.05
N CYS A 311 0.89 -3.70 -3.20
CA CYS A 311 1.38 -3.22 -4.49
C CYS A 311 0.26 -3.23 -5.53
N ALA A 312 0.25 -2.22 -6.39
CA ALA A 312 -0.68 -2.10 -7.51
C ALA A 312 0.07 -1.99 -8.85
N LEU A 313 -0.62 -2.37 -9.91
CA LEU A 313 -0.06 -2.35 -11.27
C LEU A 313 0.37 -0.94 -11.72
N PRO A 314 -0.43 0.13 -11.54
CA PRO A 314 0.00 1.48 -11.89
C PRO A 314 1.28 1.91 -11.16
N GLU A 315 1.44 1.50 -9.90
CA GLU A 315 2.64 1.80 -9.11
C GLU A 315 3.88 1.16 -9.73
N VAL A 316 3.79 -0.11 -10.18
CA VAL A 316 4.90 -0.79 -10.87
C VAL A 316 5.29 -0.05 -12.14
N TYR A 317 4.30 0.37 -12.93
CA TYR A 317 4.55 1.13 -14.16
C TYR A 317 5.24 2.47 -13.88
N LEU A 318 4.78 3.22 -12.89
CA LEU A 318 5.35 4.51 -12.54
C LEU A 318 6.78 4.39 -12.01
N MET A 319 7.03 3.46 -11.10
CA MET A 319 8.38 3.19 -10.58
C MET A 319 9.33 2.75 -11.70
N LEU A 320 8.86 1.85 -12.58
CA LEU A 320 9.67 1.40 -13.72
C LEU A 320 9.95 2.53 -14.69
N ALA A 321 8.96 3.36 -15.04
CA ALA A 321 9.15 4.49 -15.93
C ALA A 321 10.17 5.49 -15.38
N GLU A 322 10.15 5.77 -14.08
CA GLU A 322 11.13 6.62 -13.43
C GLU A 322 12.54 6.00 -13.46
N CYS A 323 12.66 4.72 -13.13
CA CYS A 323 13.94 4.02 -13.18
C CYS A 323 14.52 3.98 -14.60
N GLU A 324 13.70 3.74 -15.63
CA GLU A 324 14.11 3.79 -17.04
C GLU A 324 14.58 5.18 -17.46
N ALA A 325 13.86 6.23 -17.04
CA ALA A 325 14.25 7.61 -17.32
C ALA A 325 15.62 7.96 -16.70
N ARG A 326 15.83 7.56 -15.45
CA ARG A 326 17.10 7.76 -14.73
C ARG A 326 18.26 6.97 -15.33
N ALA A 327 17.98 5.79 -15.90
CA ALA A 327 18.95 4.98 -16.63
C ALA A 327 19.23 5.47 -18.07
N GLY A 328 18.62 6.57 -18.49
CA GLY A 328 18.80 7.15 -19.83
C GLY A 328 17.91 6.53 -20.92
N SER A 329 17.01 5.61 -20.57
CA SER A 329 16.07 4.97 -21.50
C SER A 329 14.79 5.80 -21.68
N GLU A 330 14.90 7.06 -22.11
CA GLU A 330 13.79 8.01 -22.16
C GLU A 330 12.61 7.53 -23.03
N SER A 331 12.88 6.88 -24.14
CA SER A 331 11.84 6.34 -25.03
C SER A 331 11.00 5.25 -24.36
N GLU A 332 11.64 4.36 -23.62
CA GLU A 332 10.98 3.28 -22.89
C GLU A 332 10.19 3.85 -21.68
N ALA A 333 10.78 4.76 -20.93
CA ALA A 333 10.10 5.48 -19.85
C ALA A 333 8.81 6.16 -20.35
N LYS A 334 8.88 6.88 -21.48
CA LYS A 334 7.72 7.52 -22.10
C LYS A 334 6.66 6.49 -22.57
N ARG A 335 7.10 5.35 -23.10
CA ARG A 335 6.20 4.27 -23.55
C ARG A 335 5.39 3.71 -22.37
N ILE A 336 6.08 3.42 -21.26
CA ILE A 336 5.46 2.89 -20.03
C ILE A 336 4.52 3.92 -19.40
N LEU A 337 4.99 5.15 -19.25
CA LEU A 337 4.20 6.24 -18.67
C LEU A 337 2.94 6.54 -19.50
N LYS A 338 3.02 6.45 -20.84
CA LYS A 338 1.88 6.65 -21.72
C LYS A 338 0.76 5.64 -21.48
N ALA A 339 1.10 4.38 -21.17
CA ALA A 339 0.09 3.36 -20.86
C ALA A 339 -0.76 3.75 -19.64
N VAL A 340 -0.12 4.16 -18.54
CA VAL A 340 -0.83 4.63 -17.34
C VAL A 340 -1.57 5.94 -17.60
N SER A 341 -0.93 6.89 -18.26
CA SER A 341 -1.50 8.21 -18.54
C SER A 341 -2.76 8.13 -19.44
N TYR A 342 -2.79 7.17 -20.37
CA TYR A 342 -3.95 6.98 -21.25
C TYR A 342 -5.17 6.47 -20.49
N THR A 343 -4.96 5.58 -19.53
CA THR A 343 -6.05 4.93 -18.78
C THR A 343 -6.49 5.73 -17.54
N HIS A 344 -5.57 6.48 -16.89
CA HIS A 344 -5.79 7.08 -15.58
C HIS A 344 -5.81 8.60 -15.56
N LEU A 345 -5.11 9.29 -16.49
CA LEU A 345 -4.76 10.69 -16.32
C LEU A 345 -5.31 11.65 -17.39
N ARG A 346 -5.92 11.19 -18.48
CA ARG A 346 -6.39 12.09 -19.54
C ARG A 346 -7.88 11.99 -19.79
N ALA A 347 -8.57 13.08 -19.45
CA ALA A 347 -9.67 13.58 -20.28
C ALA A 347 -9.04 14.36 -21.45
N HIS A 348 -9.46 14.10 -22.66
CA HIS A 348 -9.09 14.91 -23.81
C HIS A 348 -9.81 16.27 -23.78
#